data_2e61f88a2f7a9b2949b6b4b6b33fa976
#
_entry.id   2e61f88a2f7a9b2949b6b4b6b33fa976
#
_cell.length_a   1.000
_cell.length_b   1.000
_cell.length_c   1.000
_cell.angle_alpha   90.00
_cell.angle_beta   90.00
_cell.angle_gamma   90.00
#
_symmetry.space_group_name_H-M   'P 1'
#
loop_
_entity.id
_entity.type
_entity.pdbx_description
1 polymer ?
#
loop_
_entity_poly.entity_id
_entity_poly.type
_entity_poly.pdbx_seq_one_letter_code
_entity_poly.pdbx_strand_id
1 'polypeptide(L)'
;MLTKKLISFLKKYDTPTISNALDIYRNSRSADGYTKYPFISANQKLEPIIGIARTAKIKAGSPPTMTPDQVTSIRINYYEYMSNTSSIHTEAPNVCIIEDLDWPNPTGSFWGEVNVALHKGLGLAGTITSGLLRDLDAIDKDYQVLANGIGPSHAYVHVLEYGSSINIHGLPVNDGDIIHADQHGAVLIPSDALPMIERGINYMTKKEKHLIDAAKLPNFDIEKLKIAWQNAANEKWEG
;
A
#
# COMPACT_ATOMS: atom_id res chain seq x y z
N MET A 1 0.41 -12.61 -13.99
CA MET A 1 -0.26 -11.29 -14.14
C MET A 1 -1.21 -11.05 -12.98
N LEU A 2 -1.33 -9.79 -12.54
CA LEU A 2 -2.33 -9.38 -11.55
C LEU A 2 -3.69 -9.18 -12.25
N THR A 3 -4.56 -10.19 -12.15
CA THR A 3 -5.88 -10.21 -12.80
C THR A 3 -6.96 -9.60 -11.91
N LYS A 4 -8.08 -9.16 -12.49
CA LYS A 4 -9.26 -8.67 -11.73
C LYS A 4 -9.75 -9.69 -10.68
N LYS A 5 -9.73 -10.98 -11.01
CA LYS A 5 -10.12 -12.06 -10.09
C LYS A 5 -9.19 -12.10 -8.87
N LEU A 6 -7.87 -12.03 -9.10
CA LEU A 6 -6.88 -12.05 -8.03
C LEU A 6 -6.96 -10.77 -7.18
N ILE A 7 -7.13 -9.61 -7.80
CA ILE A 7 -7.34 -8.34 -7.08
C ILE A 7 -8.56 -8.45 -6.14
N SER A 8 -9.71 -8.92 -6.64
CA SER A 8 -10.92 -9.09 -5.84
C SER A 8 -10.75 -10.13 -4.72
N PHE A 9 -9.87 -11.09 -4.89
CA PHE A 9 -9.52 -12.05 -3.85
C PHE A 9 -8.64 -11.39 -2.78
N LEU A 10 -7.55 -10.73 -3.18
CA LEU A 10 -6.57 -10.12 -2.27
C LEU A 10 -7.16 -8.97 -1.44
N LYS A 11 -8.11 -8.22 -1.98
CA LYS A 11 -8.83 -7.17 -1.25
C LYS A 11 -9.60 -7.65 -0.02
N LYS A 12 -9.86 -8.96 0.10
CA LYS A 12 -10.54 -9.55 1.27
C LYS A 12 -9.62 -9.74 2.47
N TYR A 13 -8.32 -9.56 2.29
CA TYR A 13 -7.30 -9.81 3.29
C TYR A 13 -6.53 -8.54 3.60
N ASP A 14 -6.16 -8.38 4.85
CA ASP A 14 -5.32 -7.29 5.31
C ASP A 14 -3.85 -7.46 4.87
N THR A 15 -3.11 -6.38 4.91
CA THR A 15 -1.69 -6.37 4.53
C THR A 15 -0.82 -7.31 5.37
N PRO A 16 -1.03 -7.50 6.68
CA PRO A 16 -0.36 -8.54 7.47
C PRO A 16 -0.57 -9.95 6.93
N THR A 17 -1.78 -10.31 6.52
CA THR A 17 -2.07 -11.62 5.93
C THR A 17 -1.31 -11.83 4.61
N ILE A 18 -1.23 -10.80 3.76
CA ILE A 18 -0.42 -10.84 2.54
C ILE A 18 1.06 -11.03 2.87
N SER A 19 1.58 -10.30 3.87
CA SER A 19 2.97 -10.44 4.32
C SER A 19 3.29 -11.86 4.78
N ASN A 20 2.41 -12.46 5.58
CA ASN A 20 2.56 -13.86 6.04
C ASN A 20 2.56 -14.85 4.87
N ALA A 21 1.72 -14.64 3.85
CA ALA A 21 1.70 -15.49 2.66
C ALA A 21 3.00 -15.36 1.83
N LEU A 22 3.62 -14.18 1.80
CA LEU A 22 4.91 -13.98 1.15
C LEU A 22 6.05 -14.65 1.90
N ASP A 23 5.98 -14.81 3.22
CA ASP A 23 6.95 -15.61 3.99
C ASP A 23 6.88 -17.10 3.59
N ILE A 24 5.68 -17.62 3.31
CA ILE A 24 5.52 -18.99 2.78
C ILE A 24 6.15 -19.11 1.39
N TYR A 25 5.88 -18.14 0.50
CA TYR A 25 6.49 -18.10 -0.83
C TYR A 25 8.03 -18.10 -0.77
N ARG A 26 8.62 -17.29 0.13
CA ARG A 26 10.08 -17.20 0.32
C ARG A 26 10.65 -18.38 1.08
N ASN A 27 9.82 -19.21 1.70
CA ASN A 27 10.21 -20.24 2.68
C ASN A 27 11.08 -19.67 3.83
N SER A 28 10.88 -18.40 4.17
CA SER A 28 11.60 -17.71 5.25
C SER A 28 10.89 -16.40 5.62
N ARG A 29 11.04 -15.98 6.86
CA ARG A 29 10.66 -14.62 7.28
C ARG A 29 11.62 -13.59 6.69
N SER A 30 11.09 -12.40 6.41
CA SER A 30 11.89 -11.29 5.91
C SER A 30 11.62 -10.03 6.73
N ALA A 31 12.64 -9.22 6.94
CA ALA A 31 12.52 -7.87 7.46
C ALA A 31 12.39 -6.81 6.34
N ASP A 32 12.27 -7.24 5.09
CA ASP A 32 12.22 -6.38 3.90
C ASP A 32 10.94 -6.59 3.08
N GLY A 33 10.68 -5.66 2.17
CA GLY A 33 9.53 -5.72 1.26
C GLY A 33 8.25 -5.11 1.82
N TYR A 34 8.33 -4.40 2.97
CA TYR A 34 7.21 -3.68 3.57
C TYR A 34 7.65 -2.36 4.22
N THR A 35 6.71 -1.46 4.48
CA THR A 35 6.94 -0.18 5.14
C THR A 35 7.32 -0.35 6.62
N LYS A 36 8.25 0.47 7.12
CA LYS A 36 8.80 0.37 8.48
C LYS A 36 8.18 1.36 9.46
N TYR A 37 7.48 2.37 8.94
CA TYR A 37 6.86 3.43 9.73
C TYR A 37 5.37 3.46 9.47
N PRO A 38 4.56 3.85 10.47
CA PRO A 38 3.11 3.86 10.37
C PRO A 38 2.60 4.92 9.40
N PHE A 39 1.37 4.72 8.92
CA PHE A 39 0.58 5.70 8.19
C PHE A 39 -0.65 6.13 8.97
N ILE A 40 -1.14 7.31 8.64
CA ILE A 40 -2.51 7.73 8.93
C ILE A 40 -3.35 7.33 7.71
N SER A 41 -4.40 6.57 7.95
CA SER A 41 -5.39 6.23 6.92
C SER A 41 -6.50 7.28 6.89
N ALA A 42 -6.80 7.83 5.73
CA ALA A 42 -7.91 8.77 5.55
C ALA A 42 -9.26 8.10 5.88
N ASN A 43 -9.40 6.82 5.58
CA ASN A 43 -10.59 6.04 5.91
C ASN A 43 -10.24 4.57 6.24
N GLN A 44 -10.22 4.24 7.53
CA GLN A 44 -9.90 2.90 8.03
C GLN A 44 -10.90 1.80 7.65
N LYS A 45 -12.08 2.17 7.13
CA LYS A 45 -13.13 1.22 6.75
C LYS A 45 -13.06 0.79 5.28
N LEU A 46 -12.19 1.41 4.49
CA LEU A 46 -12.02 1.03 3.09
C LEU A 46 -11.26 -0.29 2.97
N GLU A 47 -11.59 -1.01 1.90
CA GLU A 47 -10.83 -2.18 1.49
C GLU A 47 -9.36 -1.81 1.23
N PRO A 48 -8.44 -2.78 1.33
CA PRO A 48 -7.04 -2.56 0.98
C PRO A 48 -6.85 -2.01 -0.44
N ILE A 49 -5.87 -1.14 -0.59
CA ILE A 49 -5.37 -0.69 -1.90
C ILE A 49 -4.56 -1.84 -2.50
N ILE A 50 -4.81 -2.17 -3.77
CA ILE A 50 -3.98 -3.10 -4.53
C ILE A 50 -3.91 -2.65 -5.98
N GLY A 51 -2.71 -2.70 -6.56
CA GLY A 51 -2.49 -2.33 -7.96
C GLY A 51 -1.01 -2.18 -8.30
N ILE A 52 -0.78 -1.46 -9.38
CA ILE A 52 0.56 -1.20 -9.94
C ILE A 52 1.04 0.16 -9.46
N ALA A 53 2.21 0.18 -8.85
CA ALA A 53 2.84 1.39 -8.37
C ALA A 53 3.13 2.37 -9.51
N ARG A 54 2.66 3.60 -9.36
CA ARG A 54 3.06 4.76 -10.16
C ARG A 54 3.74 5.74 -9.22
N THR A 55 5.03 5.91 -9.42
CA THR A 55 5.89 6.59 -8.45
C THR A 55 6.12 8.05 -8.80
N ALA A 56 6.24 8.90 -7.78
CA ALA A 56 6.64 10.29 -7.94
C ALA A 56 7.34 10.82 -6.69
N LYS A 57 8.03 11.96 -6.83
CA LYS A 57 8.63 12.71 -5.73
C LYS A 57 8.07 14.11 -5.67
N ILE A 58 7.81 14.56 -4.47
CA ILE A 58 7.38 15.94 -4.16
C ILE A 58 8.31 16.57 -3.13
N LYS A 59 8.23 17.89 -3.04
CA LYS A 59 8.87 18.69 -2.00
C LYS A 59 7.96 19.86 -1.63
N ALA A 60 8.01 20.29 -0.37
CA ALA A 60 7.15 21.35 0.13
C ALA A 60 7.89 22.41 0.98
N GLY A 61 9.03 22.07 1.57
CA GLY A 61 9.73 22.91 2.55
C GLY A 61 10.42 24.15 1.97
N SER A 62 10.51 24.29 0.65
CA SER A 62 11.09 25.47 -0.01
C SER A 62 10.39 25.76 -1.33
N PRO A 63 10.37 27.05 -1.77
CA PRO A 63 9.85 27.39 -3.09
C PRO A 63 10.52 26.60 -4.20
N PRO A 64 9.79 26.25 -5.29
CA PRO A 64 10.37 25.63 -6.46
C PRO A 64 11.42 26.55 -7.11
N THR A 65 12.50 25.96 -7.61
CA THR A 65 13.49 26.69 -8.47
C THR A 65 13.00 26.82 -9.90
N MET A 66 11.96 26.09 -10.26
CA MET A 66 11.29 26.13 -11.56
C MET A 66 10.41 27.38 -11.69
N THR A 67 10.24 27.87 -12.92
CA THR A 67 9.26 28.92 -13.24
C THR A 67 7.83 28.42 -13.00
N PRO A 68 6.83 29.31 -12.81
CA PRO A 68 5.42 28.90 -12.67
C PRO A 68 4.93 28.02 -13.83
N ASP A 69 5.32 28.30 -15.06
CA ASP A 69 4.94 27.52 -16.23
C ASP A 69 5.57 26.11 -16.21
N GLN A 70 6.81 25.99 -15.76
CA GLN A 70 7.48 24.70 -15.59
C GLN A 70 6.81 23.87 -14.47
N VAL A 71 6.45 24.49 -13.34
CA VAL A 71 5.72 23.83 -12.26
C VAL A 71 4.36 23.32 -12.74
N THR A 72 3.65 24.12 -13.54
CA THR A 72 2.37 23.70 -14.14
C THR A 72 2.56 22.56 -15.13
N SER A 73 3.55 22.66 -16.01
CA SER A 73 3.82 21.64 -17.05
C SER A 73 4.20 20.30 -16.43
N ILE A 74 5.10 20.26 -15.44
CA ILE A 74 5.50 19.01 -14.78
C ILE A 74 4.30 18.39 -14.03
N ARG A 75 3.41 19.21 -13.47
CA ARG A 75 2.22 18.74 -12.79
C ARG A 75 1.20 18.12 -13.74
N ILE A 76 0.99 18.69 -14.93
CA ILE A 76 0.12 18.10 -15.94
C ILE A 76 0.68 16.79 -16.46
N ASN A 77 1.97 16.75 -16.81
CA ASN A 77 2.65 15.54 -17.28
C ASN A 77 2.63 14.42 -16.19
N TYR A 78 2.73 14.80 -14.93
CA TYR A 78 2.55 13.86 -13.81
C TYR A 78 1.15 13.23 -13.80
N TYR A 79 0.07 13.99 -13.98
CA TYR A 79 -1.27 13.42 -14.04
C TYR A 79 -1.45 12.51 -15.26
N GLU A 80 -0.91 12.88 -16.42
CA GLU A 80 -0.88 12.03 -17.59
C GLU A 80 -0.17 10.71 -17.31
N TYR A 81 1.04 10.79 -16.73
CA TYR A 81 1.80 9.62 -16.33
C TYR A 81 1.04 8.73 -15.33
N MET A 82 0.39 9.30 -14.30
CA MET A 82 -0.39 8.56 -13.32
C MET A 82 -1.57 7.80 -13.95
N SER A 83 -2.17 8.32 -15.00
CA SER A 83 -3.29 7.70 -15.71
C SER A 83 -2.89 6.59 -16.68
N ASN A 84 -1.61 6.52 -17.10
CA ASN A 84 -1.15 5.55 -18.08
C ASN A 84 -1.20 4.12 -17.54
N THR A 85 -1.92 3.23 -18.24
CA THR A 85 -2.08 1.83 -17.85
C THR A 85 -0.79 1.04 -18.05
N SER A 86 -0.52 0.12 -17.12
CA SER A 86 0.58 -0.85 -17.26
C SER A 86 0.39 -1.73 -18.49
N SER A 87 1.42 -1.89 -19.32
CA SER A 87 1.40 -2.80 -20.46
C SER A 87 1.44 -4.29 -20.07
N ILE A 88 1.91 -4.60 -18.86
CA ILE A 88 2.06 -5.98 -18.35
C ILE A 88 0.82 -6.41 -17.56
N HIS A 89 0.28 -5.51 -16.74
CA HIS A 89 -0.85 -5.77 -15.83
C HIS A 89 -2.09 -4.98 -16.26
N THR A 90 -2.55 -5.20 -17.48
CA THR A 90 -3.60 -4.39 -18.14
C THR A 90 -4.94 -4.37 -17.41
N GLU A 91 -5.20 -5.34 -16.53
CA GLU A 91 -6.44 -5.41 -15.74
C GLU A 91 -6.30 -4.77 -14.34
N ALA A 92 -5.08 -4.44 -13.93
CA ALA A 92 -4.82 -3.88 -12.61
C ALA A 92 -4.90 -2.35 -12.64
N PRO A 93 -5.52 -1.74 -11.62
CA PRO A 93 -5.50 -0.29 -11.49
C PRO A 93 -4.11 0.21 -11.09
N ASN A 94 -3.83 1.47 -11.39
CA ASN A 94 -2.66 2.16 -10.86
C ASN A 94 -2.89 2.57 -9.40
N VAL A 95 -1.79 2.60 -8.63
CA VAL A 95 -1.71 3.14 -7.27
C VAL A 95 -0.71 4.27 -7.27
N CYS A 96 -1.10 5.44 -6.80
CA CYS A 96 -0.20 6.57 -6.68
C CYS A 96 0.69 6.41 -5.45
N ILE A 97 2.02 6.39 -5.64
CA ILE A 97 2.98 6.29 -4.56
C ILE A 97 3.93 7.47 -4.64
N ILE A 98 3.85 8.36 -3.63
CA ILE A 98 4.60 9.62 -3.63
C ILE A 98 5.53 9.71 -2.43
N GLU A 99 6.83 9.81 -2.71
CA GLU A 99 7.83 10.19 -1.74
C GLU A 99 7.85 11.72 -1.56
N ASP A 100 7.68 12.17 -0.33
CA ASP A 100 7.96 13.55 0.06
C ASP A 100 9.42 13.64 0.52
N LEU A 101 10.22 14.42 -0.22
CA LEU A 101 11.66 14.56 0.07
C LEU A 101 11.96 15.36 1.33
N ASP A 102 10.96 15.98 1.94
CA ASP A 102 11.08 16.61 3.26
C ASP A 102 10.89 15.59 4.42
N TRP A 103 10.53 14.32 4.11
CA TRP A 103 10.46 13.27 5.13
C TRP A 103 11.83 13.10 5.84
N PRO A 104 11.91 12.89 7.17
CA PRO A 104 10.81 12.52 8.08
C PRO A 104 9.98 13.68 8.63
N ASN A 105 10.23 14.93 8.21
CA ASN A 105 9.54 16.12 8.68
C ASN A 105 8.83 16.86 7.54
N PRO A 106 7.82 16.25 6.89
CA PRO A 106 7.10 16.88 5.78
C PRO A 106 6.39 18.14 6.27
N THR A 107 6.38 19.19 5.44
CA THR A 107 5.87 20.51 5.81
C THR A 107 4.61 20.90 5.09
N GLY A 108 4.34 20.35 3.92
CA GLY A 108 3.19 20.69 3.08
C GLY A 108 2.33 19.50 2.70
N SER A 109 1.00 19.69 2.73
CA SER A 109 0.04 18.67 2.32
C SER A 109 -0.20 18.75 0.81
N PHE A 110 0.30 17.78 0.05
CA PHE A 110 -0.07 17.61 -1.36
C PHE A 110 -1.49 17.06 -1.51
N TRP A 111 -1.90 16.22 -0.56
CA TRP A 111 -3.17 15.53 -0.56
C TRP A 111 -4.23 16.31 0.21
N GLY A 112 -5.35 16.50 -0.44
CA GLY A 112 -6.57 17.14 0.04
C GLY A 112 -7.69 16.87 -0.94
N GLU A 113 -8.85 17.52 -0.77
CA GLU A 113 -10.06 17.31 -1.58
C GLU A 113 -9.77 17.28 -3.09
N VAL A 114 -9.08 18.32 -3.60
CA VAL A 114 -8.83 18.47 -5.05
C VAL A 114 -7.96 17.35 -5.61
N ASN A 115 -6.81 17.08 -4.99
CA ASN A 115 -5.90 16.04 -5.50
C ASN A 115 -6.51 14.63 -5.38
N VAL A 116 -7.25 14.35 -4.32
CA VAL A 116 -8.01 13.10 -4.17
C VAL A 116 -9.03 12.96 -5.29
N ALA A 117 -9.83 13.98 -5.56
CA ALA A 117 -10.83 13.97 -6.64
C ALA A 117 -10.18 13.74 -8.02
N LEU A 118 -9.06 14.41 -8.30
CA LEU A 118 -8.34 14.26 -9.57
C LEU A 118 -7.80 12.82 -9.73
N HIS A 119 -7.13 12.27 -8.73
CA HIS A 119 -6.57 10.92 -8.82
C HIS A 119 -7.65 9.84 -8.91
N LYS A 120 -8.74 9.97 -8.15
CA LYS A 120 -9.91 9.10 -8.27
C LYS A 120 -10.51 9.18 -9.68
N GLY A 121 -10.69 10.41 -10.21
CA GLY A 121 -11.21 10.64 -11.56
C GLY A 121 -10.32 10.08 -12.67
N LEU A 122 -9.02 10.00 -12.44
CA LEU A 122 -8.04 9.36 -13.34
C LEU A 122 -8.00 7.83 -13.19
N GLY A 123 -8.83 7.24 -12.31
CA GLY A 123 -8.96 5.79 -12.16
C GLY A 123 -7.92 5.11 -11.27
N LEU A 124 -7.19 5.86 -10.43
CA LEU A 124 -6.26 5.28 -9.48
C LEU A 124 -7.02 4.61 -8.32
N ALA A 125 -6.50 3.50 -7.82
CA ALA A 125 -7.13 2.72 -6.75
C ALA A 125 -6.93 3.31 -5.35
N GLY A 126 -5.95 4.21 -5.20
CA GLY A 126 -5.61 4.85 -3.92
C GLY A 126 -4.24 5.48 -3.97
N THR A 127 -3.83 6.03 -2.83
CA THR A 127 -2.58 6.75 -2.67
C THR A 127 -1.83 6.30 -1.43
N ILE A 128 -0.50 6.24 -1.54
CA ILE A 128 0.44 6.04 -0.43
C ILE A 128 1.48 7.14 -0.50
N THR A 129 1.69 7.89 0.59
CA THR A 129 2.63 9.00 0.60
C THR A 129 3.37 9.14 1.93
N SER A 130 4.65 9.51 1.88
CA SER A 130 5.39 9.98 3.05
C SER A 130 5.14 11.45 3.37
N GLY A 131 4.29 12.14 2.60
CA GLY A 131 3.85 13.51 2.82
C GLY A 131 2.61 13.62 3.70
N LEU A 132 2.03 14.82 3.72
CA LEU A 132 0.89 15.17 4.56
C LEU A 132 -0.44 15.18 3.80
N LEU A 133 -1.52 15.00 4.56
CA LEU A 133 -2.91 15.02 4.17
C LEU A 133 -3.63 16.20 4.85
N ARG A 134 -4.63 16.78 4.18
CA ARG A 134 -5.55 17.80 4.72
C ARG A 134 -6.98 17.58 4.23
N ASP A 135 -7.90 18.47 4.57
CA ASP A 135 -9.30 18.49 4.12
C ASP A 135 -10.07 17.20 4.46
N LEU A 136 -9.83 16.61 5.64
CA LEU A 136 -10.31 15.28 6.04
C LEU A 136 -11.83 15.10 5.89
N ASP A 137 -12.61 16.14 6.16
CA ASP A 137 -14.08 16.10 6.07
C ASP A 137 -14.60 16.24 4.63
N ALA A 138 -13.79 16.78 3.71
CA ALA A 138 -14.11 17.03 2.31
C ALA A 138 -13.54 15.98 1.34
N ILE A 139 -12.59 15.17 1.80
CA ILE A 139 -12.01 14.09 0.98
C ILE A 139 -13.08 13.06 0.62
N ASP A 140 -13.04 12.63 -0.64
CA ASP A 140 -13.90 11.54 -1.11
C ASP A 140 -13.71 10.27 -0.26
N LYS A 141 -14.81 9.81 0.34
CA LYS A 141 -14.82 8.71 1.32
C LYS A 141 -14.56 7.34 0.71
N ASP A 142 -14.64 7.23 -0.62
CA ASP A 142 -14.38 5.97 -1.36
C ASP A 142 -12.96 5.92 -1.94
N TYR A 143 -12.11 6.92 -1.65
CA TYR A 143 -10.71 6.92 -2.08
C TYR A 143 -9.77 6.87 -0.87
N GLN A 144 -8.97 5.81 -0.81
CA GLN A 144 -8.03 5.61 0.28
C GLN A 144 -6.74 6.41 0.08
N VAL A 145 -6.35 7.15 1.11
CA VAL A 145 -5.04 7.79 1.21
C VAL A 145 -4.36 7.32 2.48
N LEU A 146 -3.17 6.77 2.34
CA LEU A 146 -2.26 6.46 3.44
C LEU A 146 -1.16 7.52 3.45
N ALA A 147 -1.10 8.34 4.48
CA ALA A 147 -0.19 9.48 4.59
C ALA A 147 0.67 9.40 5.85
N ASN A 148 1.81 10.09 5.86
CA ASN A 148 2.66 10.20 7.06
C ASN A 148 1.98 10.97 8.20
N GLY A 149 1.13 11.94 7.87
CA GLY A 149 0.48 12.79 8.86
C GLY A 149 -0.55 13.73 8.28
N ILE A 150 -1.03 14.63 9.12
CA ILE A 150 -2.03 15.66 8.78
C ILE A 150 -1.38 17.02 8.93
N GLY A 151 -1.63 17.93 7.97
CA GLY A 151 -1.13 19.29 8.03
C GLY A 151 -2.09 20.27 7.35
N PRO A 152 -2.21 21.53 7.83
CA PRO A 152 -3.24 22.47 7.36
C PRO A 152 -2.88 23.18 6.06
N SER A 153 -1.60 23.20 5.67
CA SER A 153 -1.11 24.02 4.56
C SER A 153 -0.49 23.18 3.47
N HIS A 154 -0.62 23.60 2.22
CA HIS A 154 0.15 23.03 1.11
C HIS A 154 1.60 23.56 1.05
N ALA A 155 1.95 24.59 1.83
CA ALA A 155 3.25 25.24 1.78
C ALA A 155 3.70 25.51 0.31
N TYR A 156 4.90 25.08 -0.07
CA TYR A 156 5.42 25.21 -1.44
C TYR A 156 5.35 23.90 -2.24
N VAL A 157 4.41 23.00 -1.89
CA VAL A 157 4.38 21.65 -2.46
C VAL A 157 4.33 21.65 -3.98
N HIS A 158 5.25 20.94 -4.59
CA HIS A 158 5.34 20.77 -6.04
C HIS A 158 5.92 19.39 -6.39
N VAL A 159 5.57 18.91 -7.58
CA VAL A 159 6.13 17.69 -8.15
C VAL A 159 7.53 17.98 -8.68
N LEU A 160 8.49 17.11 -8.36
CA LEU A 160 9.87 17.20 -8.84
C LEU A 160 10.14 16.22 -9.98
N GLU A 161 9.71 14.98 -9.81
CA GLU A 161 9.88 13.94 -10.81
C GLU A 161 8.84 12.83 -10.64
N TYR A 162 8.70 11.98 -11.65
CA TYR A 162 7.82 10.81 -11.63
C TYR A 162 8.45 9.67 -12.44
N GLY A 163 8.03 8.42 -12.13
CA GLY A 163 8.52 7.22 -12.81
C GLY A 163 9.89 6.71 -12.33
N SER A 164 10.52 7.37 -11.38
CA SER A 164 11.78 6.92 -10.77
C SER A 164 11.54 6.07 -9.54
N SER A 165 12.55 5.31 -9.11
CA SER A 165 12.52 4.61 -7.83
C SER A 165 12.44 5.59 -6.67
N ILE A 166 11.65 5.23 -5.66
CA ILE A 166 11.38 6.03 -4.46
C ILE A 166 11.56 5.20 -3.20
N ASN A 167 11.55 5.88 -2.04
CA ASN A 167 11.51 5.22 -0.74
C ASN A 167 10.29 5.70 0.05
N ILE A 168 9.37 4.80 0.35
CA ILE A 168 8.19 5.08 1.16
C ILE A 168 8.34 4.43 2.54
N HIS A 169 8.57 5.24 3.57
CA HIS A 169 8.69 4.77 4.94
C HIS A 169 9.63 3.55 5.09
N GLY A 170 10.79 3.60 4.42
CA GLY A 170 11.79 2.54 4.46
C GLY A 170 11.54 1.37 3.49
N LEU A 171 10.50 1.45 2.66
CA LEU A 171 10.22 0.51 1.58
C LEU A 171 10.70 1.10 0.25
N PRO A 172 11.75 0.56 -0.39
CA PRO A 172 12.08 0.90 -1.77
C PRO A 172 10.98 0.42 -2.72
N VAL A 173 10.50 1.30 -3.59
CA VAL A 173 9.45 1.01 -4.59
C VAL A 173 9.91 1.48 -5.95
N ASN A 174 9.82 0.62 -6.96
CA ASN A 174 10.03 0.96 -8.35
C ASN A 174 8.70 1.21 -9.05
N ASP A 175 8.71 2.04 -10.09
CA ASP A 175 7.56 2.14 -10.96
C ASP A 175 7.22 0.78 -11.58
N GLY A 176 5.95 0.40 -11.53
CA GLY A 176 5.49 -0.90 -12.01
C GLY A 176 5.48 -2.03 -10.99
N ASP A 177 5.98 -1.83 -9.76
CA ASP A 177 5.87 -2.82 -8.69
C ASP A 177 4.41 -3.09 -8.33
N ILE A 178 4.10 -4.32 -7.92
CA ILE A 178 2.78 -4.67 -7.39
C ILE A 178 2.76 -4.36 -5.90
N ILE A 179 1.79 -3.57 -5.46
CA ILE A 179 1.65 -3.17 -4.07
C ILE A 179 0.29 -3.57 -3.49
N HIS A 180 0.30 -3.98 -2.23
CA HIS A 180 -0.88 -4.14 -1.38
C HIS A 180 -0.71 -3.27 -0.15
N ALA A 181 -1.73 -2.51 0.23
CA ALA A 181 -1.64 -1.59 1.36
C ALA A 181 -2.99 -1.36 2.04
N ASP A 182 -2.95 -1.22 3.36
CA ASP A 182 -4.07 -0.82 4.20
C ASP A 182 -3.59 -0.01 5.42
N GLN A 183 -4.42 0.13 6.43
CA GLN A 183 -4.08 0.85 7.67
C GLN A 183 -2.84 0.31 8.40
N HIS A 184 -2.37 -0.91 8.14
CA HIS A 184 -1.18 -1.50 8.75
C HIS A 184 0.11 -1.12 8.02
N GLY A 185 0.01 -0.58 6.79
CA GLY A 185 1.14 -0.23 5.95
C GLY A 185 1.03 -0.80 4.55
N ALA A 186 2.17 -0.91 3.88
CA ALA A 186 2.25 -1.41 2.51
C ALA A 186 3.29 -2.54 2.38
N VAL A 187 3.03 -3.48 1.48
CA VAL A 187 3.91 -4.60 1.13
C VAL A 187 3.99 -4.73 -0.39
N LEU A 188 5.19 -5.01 -0.90
CA LEU A 188 5.40 -5.35 -2.31
C LEU A 188 5.13 -6.84 -2.53
N ILE A 189 4.40 -7.15 -3.60
CA ILE A 189 4.13 -8.52 -4.04
C ILE A 189 5.00 -8.82 -5.27
N PRO A 190 6.05 -9.66 -5.15
CA PRO A 190 6.81 -10.08 -6.31
C PRO A 190 5.91 -10.74 -7.36
N SER A 191 6.14 -10.43 -8.64
CA SER A 191 5.29 -10.96 -9.74
C SER A 191 5.29 -12.49 -9.81
N ASP A 192 6.39 -13.13 -9.43
CA ASP A 192 6.56 -14.57 -9.36
C ASP A 192 5.88 -15.22 -8.13
N ALA A 193 5.51 -14.43 -7.11
CA ALA A 193 4.69 -14.87 -5.99
C ALA A 193 3.20 -15.00 -6.35
N LEU A 194 2.70 -14.27 -7.37
CA LEU A 194 1.28 -14.23 -7.70
C LEU A 194 0.62 -15.61 -7.91
N PRO A 195 1.26 -16.60 -8.56
CA PRO A 195 0.65 -17.92 -8.74
C PRO A 195 0.43 -18.71 -7.45
N MET A 196 1.17 -18.36 -6.39
CA MET A 196 1.18 -19.09 -5.12
C MET A 196 0.47 -18.34 -3.98
N ILE A 197 0.24 -17.01 -4.13
CA ILE A 197 -0.18 -16.17 -3.02
C ILE A 197 -1.54 -16.57 -2.44
N GLU A 198 -2.50 -16.97 -3.27
CA GLU A 198 -3.81 -17.47 -2.82
C GLU A 198 -3.66 -18.74 -1.97
N ARG A 199 -2.82 -19.67 -2.40
CA ARG A 199 -2.53 -20.90 -1.63
C ARG A 199 -1.79 -20.58 -0.33
N GLY A 200 -0.84 -19.64 -0.37
CA GLY A 200 -0.13 -19.18 0.83
C GLY A 200 -1.07 -18.58 1.87
N ILE A 201 -2.00 -17.72 1.46
CA ILE A 201 -3.03 -17.14 2.34
C ILE A 201 -3.89 -18.25 2.94
N ASN A 202 -4.41 -19.16 2.12
CA ASN A 202 -5.27 -20.25 2.58
C ASN A 202 -4.55 -21.16 3.59
N TYR A 203 -3.29 -21.48 3.34
CA TYR A 203 -2.47 -22.27 4.23
C TYR A 203 -2.25 -21.58 5.59
N MET A 204 -1.87 -20.30 5.58
CA MET A 204 -1.67 -19.54 6.82
C MET A 204 -2.96 -19.40 7.60
N THR A 205 -4.07 -19.09 6.94
CA THR A 205 -5.39 -18.98 7.58
C THR A 205 -5.79 -20.29 8.27
N LYS A 206 -5.54 -21.45 7.64
CA LYS A 206 -5.80 -22.75 8.27
C LYS A 206 -4.94 -22.97 9.51
N LYS A 207 -3.64 -22.68 9.44
CA LYS A 207 -2.73 -22.81 10.59
C LYS A 207 -3.16 -21.95 11.76
N GLU A 208 -3.42 -20.67 11.50
CA GLU A 208 -3.83 -19.71 12.52
C GLU A 208 -5.18 -20.09 13.15
N LYS A 209 -6.09 -20.63 12.33
CA LYS A 209 -7.42 -21.06 12.81
C LYS A 209 -7.35 -22.09 13.93
N HIS A 210 -6.40 -23.04 13.91
CA HIS A 210 -6.22 -23.99 15.00
C HIS A 210 -5.97 -23.31 16.35
N LEU A 211 -5.16 -22.27 16.36
CA LEU A 211 -4.81 -21.52 17.56
C LEU A 211 -5.95 -20.61 18.01
N ILE A 212 -6.55 -19.88 17.05
CA ILE A 212 -7.65 -18.95 17.35
C ILE A 212 -8.88 -19.69 17.86
N ASP A 213 -9.25 -20.81 17.25
CA ASP A 213 -10.40 -21.60 17.67
C ASP A 213 -10.17 -22.24 19.05
N ALA A 214 -8.97 -22.75 19.31
CA ALA A 214 -8.61 -23.29 20.62
C ALA A 214 -8.70 -22.21 21.72
N ALA A 215 -8.21 -21.00 21.45
CA ALA A 215 -8.25 -19.88 22.40
C ALA A 215 -9.67 -19.43 22.78
N LYS A 216 -10.68 -19.75 21.95
CA LYS A 216 -12.09 -19.46 22.22
C LYS A 216 -12.80 -20.55 23.03
N LEU A 217 -12.16 -21.69 23.28
CA LEU A 217 -12.78 -22.78 24.03
C LEU A 217 -12.97 -22.40 25.50
N PRO A 218 -14.07 -22.85 26.15
CA PRO A 218 -14.22 -22.75 27.58
C PRO A 218 -13.03 -23.43 28.30
N ASN A 219 -12.54 -22.78 29.35
CA ASN A 219 -11.38 -23.27 30.12
C ASN A 219 -10.11 -23.49 29.25
N PHE A 220 -9.83 -22.57 28.31
CA PHE A 220 -8.59 -22.59 27.58
C PHE A 220 -7.40 -22.56 28.55
N ASP A 221 -6.43 -23.44 28.32
CA ASP A 221 -5.25 -23.63 29.15
C ASP A 221 -4.01 -23.97 28.31
N ILE A 222 -2.87 -24.15 28.98
CA ILE A 222 -1.62 -24.44 28.30
C ILE A 222 -1.61 -25.79 27.55
N GLU A 223 -2.35 -26.79 28.05
CA GLU A 223 -2.42 -28.11 27.41
C GLU A 223 -3.23 -28.03 26.10
N LYS A 224 -4.35 -27.28 26.09
CA LYS A 224 -5.11 -27.03 24.88
C LYS A 224 -4.30 -26.21 23.87
N LEU A 225 -3.48 -25.23 24.33
CA LEU A 225 -2.57 -24.50 23.46
C LEU A 225 -1.54 -25.40 22.81
N LYS A 226 -0.90 -26.31 23.56
CA LYS A 226 0.08 -27.27 23.00
C LYS A 226 -0.55 -28.16 21.91
N ILE A 227 -1.77 -28.67 22.15
CA ILE A 227 -2.49 -29.47 21.16
C ILE A 227 -2.78 -28.65 19.89
N ALA A 228 -3.30 -27.44 20.05
CA ALA A 228 -3.59 -26.54 18.93
C ALA A 228 -2.33 -26.19 18.13
N TRP A 229 -1.20 -25.97 18.82
CA TRP A 229 0.09 -25.71 18.18
C TRP A 229 0.59 -26.88 17.35
N GLN A 230 0.43 -28.11 17.90
CA GLN A 230 0.78 -29.32 17.17
C GLN A 230 -0.11 -29.54 15.94
N ASN A 231 -1.41 -29.27 16.06
CA ASN A 231 -2.34 -29.33 14.94
C ASN A 231 -1.95 -28.32 13.84
N ALA A 232 -1.64 -27.07 14.22
CA ALA A 232 -1.16 -26.05 13.30
C ALA A 232 0.18 -26.45 12.63
N ALA A 233 1.08 -27.11 13.36
CA ALA A 233 2.35 -27.60 12.80
C ALA A 233 2.19 -28.77 11.82
N ASN A 234 1.13 -29.56 11.96
CA ASN A 234 0.81 -30.70 11.10
C ASN A 234 0.12 -30.30 9.79
N GLU A 235 -0.32 -29.03 9.64
CA GLU A 235 -0.84 -28.56 8.36
C GLU A 235 0.25 -28.64 7.29
N LYS A 236 -0.10 -29.25 6.15
CA LYS A 236 0.84 -29.44 5.04
C LYS A 236 0.72 -28.28 4.05
N TRP A 237 1.86 -27.76 3.67
CA TRP A 237 1.97 -26.88 2.52
C TRP A 237 1.87 -27.70 1.22
N GLU A 238 0.85 -27.41 0.41
CA GLU A 238 0.64 -28.07 -0.89
C GLU A 238 1.13 -27.18 -2.04
N GLY A 239 2.36 -26.69 -1.92
CA GLY A 239 3.10 -25.67 -2.66
C GLY A 239 2.88 -25.52 -4.14
#